data_aef92dfbf2c3beda16e19c27a1af02a2
#
_entry.id   aef92dfbf2c3beda16e19c27a1af02a2
#
_cell.length_a   1.000
_cell.length_b   1.000
_cell.length_c   1.000
_cell.angle_alpha   90.00
_cell.angle_beta   90.00
_cell.angle_gamma   90.00
#
_symmetry.space_group_name_H-M   'P 1'
#
loop_
_entity.id
_entity.type
_entity.pdbx_description
1 polymer ?
#
loop_
_entity_poly.entity_id
_entity_poly.type
_entity_poly.pdbx_seq_one_letter_code
_entity_poly.pdbx_strand_id
1 'polypeptide(L)'
;MTTGRTGGPSRYRPGRKRRVNTALLTVLAAAVAAALLVALGAKALSVRATCNGQPAKVHIAVSGEIEPVITHLGMYFNRQHQQVDGHCAEVTVSSAPAATTAARLAQVAPGQAQAPADAWIPDSQDWVEVARANPAAASR
;
A
#
# COMPACT_ATOMS: atom_id res chain seq x y z
N MET A 1 -27.81 -36.34 91.52
CA MET A 1 -27.78 -36.99 90.21
C MET A 1 -27.52 -35.92 89.18
N THR A 2 -26.28 -35.83 88.70
CA THR A 2 -25.80 -34.76 87.82
C THR A 2 -25.27 -35.43 86.53
N THR A 3 -26.00 -35.28 85.40
CA THR A 3 -25.64 -35.80 84.11
C THR A 3 -24.77 -34.76 83.39
N GLY A 4 -23.51 -35.10 83.23
CA GLY A 4 -22.55 -34.34 82.43
C GLY A 4 -22.78 -34.48 80.92
N ARG A 5 -22.89 -33.33 80.23
CA ARG A 5 -23.02 -33.24 78.76
C ARG A 5 -21.61 -33.02 78.18
N THR A 6 -21.05 -34.07 77.58
CA THR A 6 -19.78 -34.03 76.86
C THR A 6 -20.03 -33.35 75.51
N GLY A 7 -19.41 -32.15 75.29
CA GLY A 7 -19.38 -31.47 74.03
C GLY A 7 -18.36 -32.13 73.11
N GLY A 8 -18.82 -32.64 71.96
CA GLY A 8 -17.94 -33.26 70.97
C GLY A 8 -17.14 -32.18 70.19
N PRO A 9 -15.92 -32.46 69.73
CA PRO A 9 -15.09 -31.52 69.01
C PRO A 9 -15.66 -31.26 67.59
N SER A 10 -15.89 -30.01 67.33
CA SER A 10 -16.26 -29.49 66.01
C SER A 10 -15.15 -29.79 65.01
N ARG A 11 -15.40 -30.69 64.05
CA ARG A 11 -14.47 -30.97 62.92
C ARG A 11 -14.54 -29.81 61.94
N TYR A 12 -13.54 -28.93 61.99
CA TYR A 12 -13.30 -27.92 61.00
C TYR A 12 -12.89 -28.62 59.70
N ARG A 13 -13.74 -28.61 58.67
CA ARG A 13 -13.42 -29.03 57.28
C ARG A 13 -12.64 -27.90 56.61
N PRO A 14 -11.34 -28.09 56.31
CA PRO A 14 -10.60 -27.08 55.52
C PRO A 14 -11.22 -27.01 54.16
N GLY A 15 -11.66 -25.78 53.75
CA GLY A 15 -12.18 -25.50 52.43
C GLY A 15 -11.24 -25.97 51.33
N ARG A 16 -11.73 -26.81 50.43
CA ARG A 16 -11.00 -27.30 49.26
C ARG A 16 -10.60 -26.10 48.39
N LYS A 17 -9.37 -25.61 48.57
CA LYS A 17 -8.79 -24.58 47.71
C LYS A 17 -8.87 -25.15 46.30
N ARG A 18 -9.69 -24.53 45.41
CA ARG A 18 -9.73 -24.82 43.97
C ARG A 18 -8.33 -24.63 43.45
N ARG A 19 -7.61 -25.70 43.23
CA ARG A 19 -6.35 -25.66 42.48
C ARG A 19 -6.72 -25.26 41.06
N VAL A 20 -6.66 -23.96 40.80
CA VAL A 20 -6.70 -23.46 39.41
C VAL A 20 -5.55 -24.12 38.71
N ASN A 21 -5.84 -24.96 37.71
CA ASN A 21 -4.81 -25.67 36.96
C ASN A 21 -3.88 -24.62 36.35
N THR A 22 -2.70 -24.46 36.94
CA THR A 22 -1.66 -23.55 36.45
C THR A 22 -1.34 -23.85 34.99
N ALA A 23 -1.44 -25.10 34.55
CA ALA A 23 -1.32 -25.50 33.16
C ALA A 23 -2.39 -24.85 32.26
N LEU A 24 -3.63 -24.70 32.73
CA LEU A 24 -4.72 -24.05 31.95
C LEU A 24 -4.46 -22.54 31.83
N LEU A 25 -3.97 -21.91 32.90
CA LEU A 25 -3.63 -20.48 32.89
C LEU A 25 -2.43 -20.19 31.96
N THR A 26 -1.42 -21.04 31.93
CA THR A 26 -0.27 -20.87 31.03
C THR A 26 -0.66 -21.03 29.56
N VAL A 27 -1.50 -22.01 29.23
CA VAL A 27 -2.01 -22.20 27.87
C VAL A 27 -2.85 -21.00 27.42
N LEU A 28 -3.72 -20.49 28.30
CA LEU A 28 -4.55 -19.31 27.98
C LEU A 28 -3.69 -18.05 27.78
N ALA A 29 -2.69 -17.84 28.62
CA ALA A 29 -1.77 -16.72 28.50
C ALA A 29 -0.94 -16.79 27.21
N ALA A 30 -0.47 -17.99 26.83
CA ALA A 30 0.25 -18.20 25.57
C ALA A 30 -0.65 -17.95 24.35
N ALA A 31 -1.91 -18.37 24.36
CA ALA A 31 -2.85 -18.14 23.29
C ALA A 31 -3.18 -16.64 23.12
N VAL A 32 -3.37 -15.90 24.21
CA VAL A 32 -3.58 -14.45 24.19
C VAL A 32 -2.34 -13.72 23.65
N ALA A 33 -1.13 -14.11 24.09
CA ALA A 33 0.11 -13.52 23.58
C ALA A 33 0.30 -13.75 22.08
N ALA A 34 0.02 -14.97 21.60
CA ALA A 34 0.08 -15.29 20.17
C ALA A 34 -0.95 -14.48 19.36
N ALA A 35 -2.19 -14.34 19.85
CA ALA A 35 -3.22 -13.54 19.20
C ALA A 35 -2.84 -12.06 19.12
N LEU A 36 -2.24 -11.51 20.19
CA LEU A 36 -1.74 -10.12 20.20
C LEU A 36 -0.58 -9.92 19.22
N LEU A 37 0.34 -10.86 19.11
CA LEU A 37 1.45 -10.79 18.15
C LEU A 37 0.95 -10.84 16.72
N VAL A 38 -0.04 -11.68 16.41
CA VAL A 38 -0.68 -11.74 15.09
C VAL A 38 -1.42 -10.42 14.78
N ALA A 39 -2.16 -9.88 15.75
CA ALA A 39 -2.90 -8.62 15.57
C ALA A 39 -1.96 -7.41 15.38
N LEU A 40 -0.85 -7.36 16.12
CA LEU A 40 0.17 -6.31 15.97
C LEU A 40 0.93 -6.46 14.65
N GLY A 41 1.28 -7.68 14.25
CA GLY A 41 1.91 -7.98 12.97
C GLY A 41 1.01 -7.64 11.78
N ALA A 42 -0.27 -7.98 11.85
CA ALA A 42 -1.26 -7.62 10.84
C ALA A 42 -1.44 -6.10 10.71
N LYS A 43 -1.42 -5.36 11.83
CA LYS A 43 -1.45 -3.89 11.80
C LYS A 43 -0.16 -3.29 11.22
N ALA A 44 1.01 -3.86 11.51
CA ALA A 44 2.27 -3.39 10.94
C ALA A 44 2.34 -3.61 9.42
N LEU A 45 1.75 -4.72 8.93
CA LEU A 45 1.64 -4.99 7.48
C LEU A 45 0.52 -4.17 6.80
N SER A 46 -0.47 -3.70 7.53
CA SER A 46 -1.57 -2.86 7.04
C SER A 46 -1.36 -1.36 7.28
N VAL A 47 -0.19 -0.92 7.73
CA VAL A 47 0.22 0.47 7.59
C VAL A 47 0.35 0.72 6.09
N ARG A 48 -0.78 0.93 5.44
CA ARG A 48 -0.83 1.59 4.13
C ARG A 48 -0.05 2.85 4.33
N ALA A 49 1.04 2.92 3.62
CA ALA A 49 1.90 4.08 3.66
C ALA A 49 1.02 5.31 3.48
N THR A 50 0.81 6.05 4.56
CA THR A 50 0.10 7.33 4.49
C THR A 50 1.04 8.26 3.76
N CYS A 51 0.66 8.64 2.56
CA CYS A 51 1.42 9.58 1.78
C CYS A 51 1.49 10.91 2.51
N ASN A 52 2.66 11.29 2.94
CA ASN A 52 2.89 12.57 3.58
C ASN A 52 3.37 13.56 2.51
N GLY A 53 2.55 14.57 2.23
CA GLY A 53 2.90 15.63 1.30
C GLY A 53 2.13 15.61 -0.03
N GLN A 54 2.53 16.47 -0.95
CA GLN A 54 1.94 16.52 -2.28
C GLN A 54 2.36 15.28 -3.09
N PRO A 55 1.42 14.66 -3.85
CA PRO A 55 1.75 13.52 -4.68
C PRO A 55 2.74 13.89 -5.78
N ALA A 56 3.66 12.99 -6.05
CA ALA A 56 4.50 13.06 -7.26
C ALA A 56 3.61 12.68 -8.45
N LYS A 57 3.24 13.68 -9.26
CA LYS A 57 2.36 13.49 -10.42
C LYS A 57 3.16 13.14 -11.65
N VAL A 58 2.71 12.10 -12.35
CA VAL A 58 3.26 11.69 -13.64
C VAL A 58 2.14 11.77 -14.67
N HIS A 59 2.32 12.58 -15.70
CA HIS A 59 1.40 12.70 -16.80
C HIS A 59 1.87 11.86 -18.00
N ILE A 60 1.02 10.93 -18.45
CA ILE A 60 1.30 10.03 -19.57
C ILE A 60 0.35 10.39 -20.74
N ALA A 61 0.92 10.78 -21.87
CA ALA A 61 0.20 10.93 -23.12
C ALA A 61 0.17 9.61 -23.88
N VAL A 62 -1.00 9.18 -24.37
CA VAL A 62 -1.15 7.90 -25.08
C VAL A 62 -1.95 8.07 -26.35
N SER A 63 -1.72 7.22 -27.35
CA SER A 63 -2.58 7.16 -28.52
C SER A 63 -3.97 6.68 -28.17
N GLY A 64 -4.99 7.23 -28.84
CA GLY A 64 -6.40 7.01 -28.51
C GLY A 64 -6.85 5.55 -28.50
N GLU A 65 -6.24 4.71 -29.34
CA GLU A 65 -6.58 3.28 -29.39
C GLU A 65 -6.21 2.51 -28.12
N ILE A 66 -5.10 2.87 -27.47
CA ILE A 66 -4.62 2.20 -26.25
C ILE A 66 -4.99 2.97 -24.97
N GLU A 67 -5.51 4.18 -25.09
CA GLU A 67 -5.87 5.05 -23.96
C GLU A 67 -6.76 4.35 -22.92
N PRO A 68 -7.83 3.60 -23.28
CA PRO A 68 -8.70 2.96 -22.29
C PRO A 68 -7.93 1.94 -21.43
N VAL A 69 -7.00 1.20 -22.04
CA VAL A 69 -6.21 0.18 -21.33
C VAL A 69 -5.24 0.84 -20.35
N ILE A 70 -4.50 1.86 -20.82
CA ILE A 70 -3.52 2.56 -19.98
C ILE A 70 -4.22 3.36 -18.87
N THR A 71 -5.37 3.95 -19.14
CA THR A 71 -6.19 4.62 -18.12
C THR A 71 -6.63 3.63 -17.02
N HIS A 72 -7.06 2.43 -17.40
CA HIS A 72 -7.41 1.40 -16.44
C HIS A 72 -6.22 0.98 -15.57
N LEU A 73 -5.05 0.80 -16.17
CA LEU A 73 -3.81 0.49 -15.45
C LEU A 73 -3.38 1.64 -14.52
N GLY A 74 -3.50 2.89 -14.97
CA GLY A 74 -3.23 4.07 -14.16
C GLY A 74 -4.15 4.15 -12.93
N MET A 75 -5.45 3.91 -13.11
CA MET A 75 -6.40 3.85 -12.00
C MET A 75 -6.06 2.71 -11.02
N TYR A 76 -5.65 1.56 -11.52
CA TYR A 76 -5.23 0.44 -10.69
C TYR A 76 -3.97 0.78 -9.88
N PHE A 77 -2.95 1.37 -10.53
CA PHE A 77 -1.73 1.85 -9.88
C PHE A 77 -2.02 2.87 -8.77
N ASN A 78 -2.84 3.88 -9.06
CA ASN A 78 -3.19 4.93 -8.09
C ASN A 78 -3.90 4.38 -6.85
N ARG A 79 -4.71 3.33 -7.00
CA ARG A 79 -5.37 2.66 -5.86
C ARG A 79 -4.40 1.94 -4.92
N GLN A 80 -3.21 1.58 -5.40
CA GLN A 80 -2.21 0.91 -4.60
C GLN A 80 -1.38 1.86 -3.73
N HIS A 81 -1.55 3.18 -3.89
CA HIS A 81 -0.85 4.21 -3.12
C HIS A 81 0.67 3.98 -3.09
N GLN A 82 1.25 3.67 -4.25
CA GLN A 82 2.69 3.50 -4.38
C GLN A 82 3.44 4.76 -3.97
N GLN A 83 4.58 4.58 -3.31
CA GLN A 83 5.38 5.70 -2.82
C GLN A 83 6.75 5.72 -3.49
N VAL A 84 7.19 6.93 -3.79
CA VAL A 84 8.55 7.22 -4.23
C VAL A 84 9.08 8.34 -3.33
N ASP A 85 10.18 8.08 -2.64
CA ASP A 85 10.81 9.02 -1.70
C ASP A 85 9.86 9.61 -0.64
N GLY A 86 8.89 8.80 -0.15
CA GLY A 86 7.92 9.21 0.86
C GLY A 86 6.71 9.98 0.31
N HIS A 87 6.65 10.24 -0.99
CA HIS A 87 5.51 10.86 -1.68
C HIS A 87 4.68 9.80 -2.40
N CYS A 88 3.35 9.94 -2.39
CA CYS A 88 2.51 9.12 -3.27
C CYS A 88 2.78 9.43 -4.73
N ALA A 89 2.93 8.41 -5.54
CA ALA A 89 2.94 8.54 -6.98
C ALA A 89 1.50 8.53 -7.51
N GLU A 90 1.14 9.52 -8.31
CA GLU A 90 -0.15 9.64 -8.98
C GLU A 90 0.07 9.71 -10.50
N VAL A 91 -0.56 8.79 -11.22
CA VAL A 91 -0.50 8.73 -12.68
C VAL A 91 -1.78 9.32 -13.26
N THR A 92 -1.63 10.28 -14.18
CA THR A 92 -2.71 10.81 -15.01
C THR A 92 -2.46 10.43 -16.46
N VAL A 93 -3.50 9.97 -17.16
CA VAL A 93 -3.42 9.56 -18.56
C VAL A 93 -4.29 10.49 -19.41
N SER A 94 -3.77 10.92 -20.56
CA SER A 94 -4.53 11.69 -21.52
C SER A 94 -4.34 11.13 -22.93
N SER A 95 -5.40 11.17 -23.72
CA SER A 95 -5.34 10.84 -25.14
C SER A 95 -4.60 11.93 -25.91
N ALA A 96 -3.67 11.53 -26.78
CA ALA A 96 -2.94 12.44 -27.64
C ALA A 96 -2.64 11.78 -29.00
N PRO A 97 -3.03 12.41 -30.12
CA PRO A 97 -2.71 11.87 -31.44
C PRO A 97 -1.18 11.76 -31.64
N ALA A 98 -0.73 10.58 -32.07
CA ALA A 98 0.70 10.27 -32.18
C ALA A 98 1.47 11.25 -33.08
N ALA A 99 0.91 11.59 -34.24
CA ALA A 99 1.52 12.54 -35.18
C ALA A 99 1.72 13.94 -34.57
N THR A 100 0.71 14.46 -33.89
CA THR A 100 0.79 15.78 -33.25
C THR A 100 1.79 15.78 -32.10
N THR A 101 1.82 14.71 -31.32
CA THR A 101 2.73 14.56 -30.19
C THR A 101 4.17 14.43 -30.68
N ALA A 102 4.44 13.60 -31.69
CA ALA A 102 5.74 13.50 -32.32
C ALA A 102 6.25 14.85 -32.83
N ALA A 103 5.38 15.62 -33.54
CA ALA A 103 5.74 16.93 -34.03
C ALA A 103 6.07 17.93 -32.91
N ARG A 104 5.32 17.90 -31.79
CA ARG A 104 5.62 18.76 -30.62
C ARG A 104 6.92 18.36 -29.93
N LEU A 105 7.15 17.07 -29.72
CA LEU A 105 8.39 16.57 -29.13
C LEU A 105 9.61 16.94 -29.99
N ALA A 106 9.44 16.90 -31.31
CA ALA A 106 10.45 17.33 -32.27
C ALA A 106 10.84 18.82 -32.15
N GLN A 107 9.92 19.68 -31.68
CA GLN A 107 10.13 21.13 -31.54
C GLN A 107 10.63 21.56 -30.15
N VAL A 108 10.58 20.67 -29.15
CA VAL A 108 11.03 21.00 -27.78
C VAL A 108 12.56 20.96 -27.74
N ALA A 109 13.16 22.12 -27.50
CA ALA A 109 14.59 22.22 -27.30
C ALA A 109 15.03 21.52 -25.99
N PRO A 110 16.25 20.94 -25.94
CA PRO A 110 16.79 20.34 -24.73
C PRO A 110 16.76 21.33 -23.55
N GLY A 111 16.20 20.89 -22.42
CA GLY A 111 16.10 21.71 -21.20
C GLY A 111 14.90 22.64 -21.10
N GLN A 112 14.01 22.69 -22.09
CA GLN A 112 12.73 23.40 -21.97
C GLN A 112 11.69 22.54 -21.26
N ALA A 113 11.10 23.08 -20.18
CA ALA A 113 10.13 22.42 -19.29
C ALA A 113 8.71 22.25 -19.90
N GLN A 114 8.56 22.28 -21.21
CA GLN A 114 7.26 22.23 -21.89
C GLN A 114 7.05 20.95 -22.71
N ALA A 115 7.53 19.83 -22.21
CA ALA A 115 7.10 18.55 -22.74
C ALA A 115 5.57 18.41 -22.54
N PRO A 116 4.82 17.94 -23.56
CA PRO A 116 3.36 17.79 -23.45
C PRO A 116 2.95 16.74 -22.41
N ALA A 117 3.87 15.91 -21.98
CA ALA A 117 3.71 14.87 -20.94
C ALA A 117 5.09 14.43 -20.43
N ASP A 118 5.13 13.80 -19.25
CA ASP A 118 6.35 13.21 -18.68
C ASP A 118 6.74 11.91 -19.41
N ALA A 119 5.72 11.19 -19.93
CA ALA A 119 5.90 10.00 -20.75
C ALA A 119 4.92 10.00 -21.93
N TRP A 120 5.33 9.39 -23.02
CA TRP A 120 4.49 9.25 -24.21
C TRP A 120 4.54 7.81 -24.73
N ILE A 121 3.35 7.25 -25.00
CA ILE A 121 3.16 5.90 -25.52
C ILE A 121 2.40 6.01 -26.86
N PRO A 122 3.08 5.98 -27.99
CA PRO A 122 2.48 5.98 -29.31
C PRO A 122 1.89 4.60 -29.65
N ASP A 123 1.05 4.56 -30.69
CA ASP A 123 0.48 3.34 -31.29
C ASP A 123 1.49 2.59 -32.19
N SER A 124 2.52 3.29 -32.67
CA SER A 124 3.59 2.72 -33.51
C SER A 124 4.95 3.24 -33.12
N GLN A 125 5.96 2.37 -33.27
CA GLN A 125 7.35 2.73 -33.09
C GLN A 125 7.81 3.78 -34.11
N ASP A 126 7.19 3.84 -35.29
CA ASP A 126 7.55 4.80 -36.34
C ASP A 126 7.45 6.24 -35.86
N TRP A 127 6.47 6.54 -35.00
CA TRP A 127 6.33 7.87 -34.40
C TRP A 127 7.48 8.24 -33.46
N VAL A 128 8.06 7.27 -32.79
CA VAL A 128 9.26 7.49 -31.97
C VAL A 128 10.43 7.85 -32.85
N GLU A 129 10.57 7.17 -34.01
CA GLU A 129 11.62 7.49 -34.98
C GLU A 129 11.45 8.89 -35.55
N VAL A 130 10.22 9.28 -35.90
CA VAL A 130 9.91 10.65 -36.35
C VAL A 130 10.27 11.69 -35.29
N ALA A 131 9.95 11.45 -34.01
CA ALA A 131 10.30 12.36 -32.92
C ALA A 131 11.82 12.46 -32.71
N ARG A 132 12.56 11.36 -32.92
CA ARG A 132 14.01 11.29 -32.77
C ARG A 132 14.79 11.84 -33.97
N ALA A 133 14.21 11.77 -35.16
CA ALA A 133 14.86 12.22 -36.41
C ALA A 133 15.10 13.74 -36.42
N ASN A 134 14.48 14.50 -35.51
CA ASN A 134 14.75 15.93 -35.38
C ASN A 134 16.08 16.16 -34.66
N PRO A 135 17.00 16.98 -35.23
CA PRO A 135 18.28 17.28 -34.62
C PRO A 135 18.19 17.91 -33.24
N ALA A 136 17.08 18.58 -32.90
CA ALA A 136 16.84 19.11 -31.56
C ALA A 136 16.55 18.02 -30.51
N ALA A 137 16.07 16.84 -30.93
CA ALA A 137 15.82 15.70 -30.04
C ALA A 137 17.03 14.76 -29.92
N ALA A 138 17.89 14.72 -30.93
CA ALA A 138 19.08 13.86 -30.99
C ALA A 138 20.23 14.30 -30.05
N SER A 139 20.15 15.45 -29.44
CA SER A 139 21.13 16.01 -28.50
C SER A 139 20.87 15.71 -27.03
N ARG A 140 20.00 14.74 -26.70
CA ARG A 140 19.64 14.32 -25.33
C ARG A 140 20.45 13.12 -24.87
#